data_75de22cf6cf7ec0b5899e0774f6b55ca
#
_entry.id   75de22cf6cf7ec0b5899e0774f6b55ca
#
_cell.length_a   1.000
_cell.length_b   1.000
_cell.length_c   1.000
_cell.angle_alpha   90.00
_cell.angle_beta   90.00
_cell.angle_gamma   90.00
#
_symmetry.space_group_name_H-M   'P 1'
#
loop_
_entity.id
_entity.type
_entity.pdbx_description
1 polymer ?
#
loop_
_entity_poly.entity_id
_entity_poly.type
_entity_poly.pdbx_seq_one_letter_code
_entity_poly.pdbx_strand_id
1 'polypeptide(L)'
;GTKMVIDHHILPTDRWWDACFHDVTASSTGVLVARIASELGVELNEAGARGVFTSIVTDTGWFKYSNTDAETLAVAASLVKKGIEVSTEYMDLFQRRPTTHPVELGHLLTRTEFHADGRLALLTLPLDPSGKVHEMETDEALDVVRSVGTIEVVIFVREVRPGLCKLSARSKTSYDVAALARNFGGGGHRKASGATIDGSLQDASQSVLRAALEALDV
;
A
#
# COMPACT_ATOMS: atom_id res chain seq x y z
N GLY A 1 30.01 1.94 -12.17
CA GLY A 1 30.06 0.75 -11.31
C GLY A 1 28.89 -0.17 -11.64
N THR A 2 28.95 -1.42 -11.24
CA THR A 2 27.87 -2.41 -11.39
C THR A 2 26.63 -1.95 -10.63
N LYS A 3 25.47 -2.00 -11.27
CA LYS A 3 24.18 -1.66 -10.68
C LYS A 3 23.45 -2.94 -10.34
N MET A 4 22.97 -3.06 -9.11
CA MET A 4 22.19 -4.22 -8.65
C MET A 4 20.83 -3.75 -8.15
N VAL A 5 19.79 -4.54 -8.44
CA VAL A 5 18.43 -4.37 -7.92
C VAL A 5 18.11 -5.53 -6.99
N ILE A 6 17.51 -5.21 -5.85
CA ILE A 6 16.88 -6.16 -4.94
C ILE A 6 15.41 -5.74 -4.84
N ASP A 7 14.49 -6.57 -5.34
CA ASP A 7 13.08 -6.18 -5.42
C ASP A 7 12.14 -7.39 -5.36
N HIS A 8 10.94 -7.18 -4.82
CA HIS A 8 9.86 -8.16 -4.77
C HIS A 8 8.64 -7.76 -5.64
N HIS A 9 8.68 -6.59 -6.29
CA HIS A 9 7.64 -6.15 -7.20
C HIS A 9 7.79 -6.77 -8.59
N ILE A 10 6.72 -6.72 -9.39
CA ILE A 10 6.83 -7.03 -10.82
C ILE A 10 7.76 -6.01 -11.45
N LEU A 11 8.88 -6.48 -11.96
CA LEU A 11 9.91 -5.59 -12.52
C LEU A 11 9.45 -4.96 -13.85
N PRO A 12 9.86 -3.71 -14.12
CA PRO A 12 9.60 -3.07 -15.40
C PRO A 12 10.34 -3.79 -16.54
N THR A 13 9.85 -3.64 -17.76
CA THR A 13 10.45 -4.22 -18.97
C THR A 13 11.79 -3.58 -19.31
N ASP A 14 11.97 -2.29 -19.01
CA ASP A 14 13.19 -1.55 -19.28
C ASP A 14 14.24 -1.80 -18.20
N ARG A 15 15.22 -2.62 -18.52
CA ARG A 15 16.33 -2.96 -17.62
C ARG A 15 17.40 -1.86 -17.62
N TRP A 16 17.67 -1.31 -16.44
CA TRP A 16 18.76 -0.33 -16.22
C TRP A 16 19.84 -0.84 -15.23
N TRP A 17 19.73 -2.11 -14.81
CA TRP A 17 20.63 -2.78 -13.85
C TRP A 17 21.40 -3.92 -14.51
N ASP A 18 22.58 -4.24 -13.94
CA ASP A 18 23.48 -5.30 -14.43
C ASP A 18 23.17 -6.65 -13.76
N ALA A 19 22.72 -6.62 -12.48
CA ALA A 19 22.35 -7.81 -11.69
C ALA A 19 21.04 -7.57 -10.93
N CYS A 20 20.31 -8.65 -10.66
CA CYS A 20 19.04 -8.58 -9.95
C CYS A 20 18.88 -9.79 -9.01
N PHE A 21 18.52 -9.51 -7.75
CA PHE A 21 17.99 -10.49 -6.81
C PHE A 21 16.49 -10.21 -6.64
N HIS A 22 15.66 -11.04 -7.27
CA HIS A 22 14.23 -10.76 -7.44
C HIS A 22 13.39 -11.97 -7.12
N ASP A 23 12.37 -11.79 -6.27
CA ASP A 23 11.38 -12.82 -5.94
C ASP A 23 10.04 -12.16 -5.61
N VAL A 24 9.08 -12.28 -6.52
CA VAL A 24 7.71 -11.73 -6.36
C VAL A 24 6.89 -12.45 -5.30
N THR A 25 7.36 -13.59 -4.79
CA THR A 25 6.70 -14.34 -3.72
C THR A 25 7.13 -13.87 -2.33
N ALA A 26 8.26 -13.15 -2.24
CA ALA A 26 8.71 -12.58 -0.97
C ALA A 26 7.73 -11.51 -0.48
N SER A 27 7.45 -11.49 0.82
CA SER A 27 6.50 -10.55 1.41
C SER A 27 6.97 -9.10 1.38
N SER A 28 8.30 -8.89 1.31
CA SER A 28 8.94 -7.57 1.28
C SER A 28 10.37 -7.67 0.75
N THR A 29 10.91 -6.54 0.30
CA THR A 29 12.34 -6.44 -0.01
C THR A 29 13.21 -6.71 1.24
N GLY A 30 12.71 -6.41 2.44
CA GLY A 30 13.39 -6.71 3.70
C GLY A 30 13.66 -8.21 3.89
N VAL A 31 12.73 -9.09 3.52
CA VAL A 31 12.95 -10.54 3.55
C VAL A 31 14.06 -10.94 2.59
N LEU A 32 14.12 -10.36 1.38
CA LEU A 32 15.20 -10.62 0.43
C LEU A 32 16.58 -10.19 0.97
N VAL A 33 16.64 -9.03 1.63
CA VAL A 33 17.86 -8.56 2.29
C VAL A 33 18.28 -9.51 3.41
N ALA A 34 17.34 -10.01 4.20
CA ALA A 34 17.63 -10.99 5.24
C ALA A 34 18.16 -12.31 4.67
N ARG A 35 17.59 -12.80 3.56
CA ARG A 35 18.10 -13.98 2.83
C ARG A 35 19.55 -13.77 2.38
N ILE A 36 19.84 -12.64 1.73
CA ILE A 36 21.18 -12.30 1.27
C ILE A 36 22.17 -12.25 2.44
N ALA A 37 21.81 -11.59 3.53
CA ALA A 37 22.67 -11.51 4.72
C ALA A 37 22.98 -12.89 5.30
N SER A 38 21.97 -13.77 5.36
CA SER A 38 22.12 -15.16 5.81
C SER A 38 23.04 -15.97 4.89
N GLU A 39 22.85 -15.89 3.58
CA GLU A 39 23.67 -16.61 2.59
C GLU A 39 25.14 -16.16 2.61
N LEU A 40 25.38 -14.88 2.87
CA LEU A 40 26.73 -14.32 2.97
C LEU A 40 27.36 -14.52 4.36
N GLY A 41 26.64 -15.08 5.33
CA GLY A 41 27.10 -15.19 6.72
C GLY A 41 27.33 -13.83 7.38
N VAL A 42 26.62 -12.78 6.93
CA VAL A 42 26.75 -11.41 7.45
C VAL A 42 25.66 -11.13 8.48
N GLU A 43 26.05 -10.68 9.65
CA GLU A 43 25.09 -10.22 10.64
C GLU A 43 24.64 -8.79 10.33
N LEU A 44 23.31 -8.58 10.31
CA LEU A 44 22.73 -7.24 10.25
C LEU A 44 23.08 -6.50 11.54
N ASN A 45 23.64 -5.29 11.41
CA ASN A 45 23.77 -4.36 12.53
C ASN A 45 22.37 -3.83 12.91
N GLU A 46 22.29 -3.06 14.01
CA GLU A 46 21.03 -2.53 14.54
C GLU A 46 20.22 -1.76 13.47
N ALA A 47 20.85 -0.85 12.73
CA ALA A 47 20.19 -0.08 11.68
C ALA A 47 19.67 -0.96 10.53
N GLY A 48 20.47 -1.95 10.10
CA GLY A 48 20.06 -2.94 9.10
C GLY A 48 18.90 -3.81 9.57
N ALA A 49 18.97 -4.31 10.82
CA ALA A 49 17.91 -5.09 11.43
C ALA A 49 16.60 -4.29 11.53
N ARG A 50 16.68 -3.02 11.95
CA ARG A 50 15.55 -2.11 12.00
C ARG A 50 14.96 -1.85 10.61
N GLY A 51 15.81 -1.58 9.61
CA GLY A 51 15.37 -1.38 8.23
C GLY A 51 14.65 -2.59 7.64
N VAL A 52 15.17 -3.81 7.87
CA VAL A 52 14.51 -5.06 7.48
C VAL A 52 13.17 -5.23 8.18
N PHE A 53 13.10 -5.00 9.49
CA PHE A 53 11.85 -5.11 10.25
C PHE A 53 10.81 -4.11 9.75
N THR A 54 11.20 -2.84 9.55
CA THR A 54 10.33 -1.79 9.01
C THR A 54 9.78 -2.18 7.64
N SER A 55 10.62 -2.67 6.71
CA SER A 55 10.18 -3.15 5.40
C SER A 55 9.16 -4.28 5.52
N ILE A 56 9.39 -5.24 6.40
CA ILE A 56 8.45 -6.34 6.63
C ILE A 56 7.10 -5.82 7.14
N VAL A 57 7.09 -5.02 8.19
CA VAL A 57 5.81 -4.60 8.82
C VAL A 57 5.03 -3.63 7.96
N THR A 58 5.68 -2.81 7.13
CA THR A 58 4.98 -1.91 6.19
C THR A 58 4.37 -2.69 5.03
N ASP A 59 5.12 -3.59 4.38
CA ASP A 59 4.65 -4.36 3.23
C ASP A 59 3.60 -5.42 3.59
N THR A 60 3.61 -5.90 4.83
CA THR A 60 2.63 -6.87 5.35
C THR A 60 1.47 -6.21 6.10
N GLY A 61 1.46 -4.89 6.20
CA GLY A 61 0.47 -4.15 6.98
C GLY A 61 0.42 -4.61 8.44
N TRP A 62 1.58 -4.73 9.07
CA TRP A 62 1.73 -5.30 10.41
C TRP A 62 1.24 -6.75 10.50
N PHE A 63 1.69 -7.58 9.54
CA PHE A 63 1.38 -9.03 9.45
C PHE A 63 -0.09 -9.39 9.15
N LYS A 64 -0.95 -8.43 8.81
CA LYS A 64 -2.38 -8.71 8.54
C LYS A 64 -2.69 -9.01 7.07
N TYR A 65 -1.76 -8.76 6.13
CA TYR A 65 -1.99 -9.01 4.72
C TYR A 65 -1.64 -10.44 4.32
N SER A 66 -2.22 -10.88 3.20
CA SER A 66 -2.11 -12.27 2.72
C SER A 66 -0.72 -12.67 2.20
N ASN A 67 0.21 -11.72 2.07
CA ASN A 67 1.61 -11.99 1.76
C ASN A 67 2.45 -12.33 3.00
N THR A 68 1.88 -12.27 4.20
CA THR A 68 2.54 -12.73 5.43
C THR A 68 2.60 -14.26 5.44
N ASP A 69 3.80 -14.81 5.41
CA ASP A 69 4.05 -16.24 5.44
C ASP A 69 4.93 -16.65 6.63
N ALA A 70 5.25 -17.93 6.71
CA ALA A 70 6.06 -18.48 7.80
C ALA A 70 7.49 -17.93 7.80
N GLU A 71 8.09 -17.70 6.61
CA GLU A 71 9.42 -17.10 6.51
C GLU A 71 9.43 -15.66 7.02
N THR A 72 8.45 -14.87 6.62
CA THR A 72 8.27 -13.50 7.10
C THR A 72 8.24 -13.41 8.62
N LEU A 73 7.44 -14.28 9.25
CA LEU A 73 7.35 -14.34 10.71
C LEU A 73 8.64 -14.83 11.37
N ALA A 74 9.33 -15.80 10.75
CA ALA A 74 10.60 -16.29 11.25
C ALA A 74 11.71 -15.23 11.20
N VAL A 75 11.79 -14.47 10.10
CA VAL A 75 12.72 -13.34 9.97
C VAL A 75 12.39 -12.29 11.03
N ALA A 76 11.14 -11.87 11.15
CA ALA A 76 10.72 -10.88 12.15
C ALA A 76 11.08 -11.35 13.59
N ALA A 77 10.78 -12.61 13.93
CA ALA A 77 11.13 -13.18 15.23
C ALA A 77 12.65 -13.16 15.50
N SER A 78 13.46 -13.41 14.47
CA SER A 78 14.93 -13.34 14.60
C SER A 78 15.42 -11.93 14.90
N LEU A 79 14.78 -10.91 14.30
CA LEU A 79 15.11 -9.50 14.52
C LEU A 79 14.71 -9.05 15.93
N VAL A 80 13.55 -9.49 16.42
CA VAL A 80 13.10 -9.23 17.81
C VAL A 80 14.08 -9.86 18.81
N LYS A 81 14.59 -11.07 18.55
CA LYS A 81 15.65 -11.68 19.37
C LYS A 81 16.97 -10.85 19.38
N LYS A 82 17.21 -10.09 18.33
CA LYS A 82 18.37 -9.18 18.22
C LYS A 82 18.14 -7.81 18.89
N GLY A 83 16.99 -7.59 19.49
CA GLY A 83 16.67 -6.39 20.27
C GLY A 83 15.75 -5.38 19.61
N ILE A 84 15.09 -5.73 18.49
CA ILE A 84 14.05 -4.87 17.92
C ILE A 84 12.86 -4.82 18.89
N GLU A 85 12.58 -3.63 19.39
CA GLU A 85 11.44 -3.35 20.28
C GLU A 85 10.18 -3.07 19.44
N VAL A 86 9.31 -4.07 19.31
CA VAL A 86 8.11 -4.05 18.45
C VAL A 86 7.20 -2.86 18.76
N SER A 87 6.98 -2.55 20.04
CA SER A 87 6.13 -1.43 20.45
C SER A 87 6.70 -0.08 20.04
N THR A 88 8.01 0.09 20.11
CA THR A 88 8.71 1.31 19.70
C THR A 88 8.60 1.50 18.19
N GLU A 89 8.82 0.43 17.41
CA GLU A 89 8.67 0.48 15.96
C GLU A 89 7.21 0.81 15.55
N TYR A 90 6.22 0.23 16.23
CA TYR A 90 4.81 0.56 15.99
C TYR A 90 4.51 2.02 16.28
N MET A 91 4.97 2.52 17.42
CA MET A 91 4.79 3.92 17.82
C MET A 91 5.45 4.87 16.82
N ASP A 92 6.67 4.56 16.39
CA ASP A 92 7.41 5.38 15.42
C ASP A 92 6.72 5.46 14.05
N LEU A 93 6.14 4.36 13.59
CA LEU A 93 5.50 4.27 12.27
C LEU A 93 4.05 4.76 12.27
N PHE A 94 3.28 4.53 13.34
CA PHE A 94 1.82 4.69 13.30
C PHE A 94 1.25 5.63 14.36
N GLN A 95 2.00 5.98 15.42
CA GLN A 95 1.47 6.75 16.56
C GLN A 95 2.09 8.16 16.69
N ARG A 96 2.58 8.74 15.60
CA ARG A 96 3.11 10.11 15.56
C ARG A 96 2.22 11.09 14.79
N ARG A 97 0.91 10.81 14.74
CA ARG A 97 -0.05 11.64 14.02
C ARG A 97 -0.34 12.95 14.79
N PRO A 98 -0.63 14.04 14.08
CA PRO A 98 -1.06 15.29 14.71
C PRO A 98 -2.44 15.10 15.38
N THR A 99 -2.76 15.99 16.32
CA THR A 99 -4.07 15.98 17.04
C THR A 99 -5.28 16.17 16.13
N THR A 100 -5.11 16.75 14.95
CA THR A 100 -6.16 16.92 13.94
C THR A 100 -6.49 15.60 13.23
N HIS A 101 -5.57 14.64 13.19
CA HIS A 101 -5.71 13.43 12.41
C HIS A 101 -7.00 12.62 12.64
N PRO A 102 -7.45 12.35 13.89
CA PRO A 102 -8.70 11.62 14.10
C PRO A 102 -9.93 12.33 13.54
N VAL A 103 -9.94 13.67 13.58
CA VAL A 103 -11.04 14.47 13.05
C VAL A 103 -11.03 14.45 11.51
N GLU A 104 -9.88 14.63 10.90
CA GLU A 104 -9.70 14.56 9.45
C GLU A 104 -10.06 13.17 8.90
N LEU A 105 -9.62 12.11 9.57
CA LEU A 105 -9.99 10.74 9.24
C LEU A 105 -11.51 10.54 9.34
N GLY A 106 -12.13 11.01 10.42
CA GLY A 106 -13.59 10.96 10.59
C GLY A 106 -14.33 11.68 9.45
N HIS A 107 -13.89 12.88 9.08
CA HIS A 107 -14.46 13.60 7.94
C HIS A 107 -14.31 12.88 6.61
N LEU A 108 -13.15 12.23 6.36
CA LEU A 108 -12.97 11.43 5.17
C LEU A 108 -13.89 10.21 5.15
N LEU A 109 -14.00 9.50 6.28
CA LEU A 109 -14.85 8.31 6.38
C LEU A 109 -16.33 8.62 6.17
N THR A 110 -16.83 9.81 6.60
CA THR A 110 -18.20 10.21 6.34
C THR A 110 -18.54 10.46 4.86
N ARG A 111 -17.53 10.57 4.00
CA ARG A 111 -17.68 10.69 2.54
C ARG A 111 -17.64 9.36 1.81
N THR A 112 -17.58 8.25 2.52
CA THR A 112 -17.56 6.93 1.89
C THR A 112 -18.90 6.63 1.23
N GLU A 113 -18.85 6.33 -0.06
CA GLU A 113 -20.00 5.88 -0.83
C GLU A 113 -19.91 4.36 -1.02
N PHE A 114 -21.03 3.67 -0.78
CA PHE A 114 -21.11 2.21 -0.96
C PHE A 114 -21.91 1.88 -2.21
N HIS A 115 -21.38 0.98 -3.04
CA HIS A 115 -21.96 0.55 -4.31
C HIS A 115 -22.02 -0.98 -4.37
N ALA A 116 -22.76 -1.53 -5.35
CA ALA A 116 -22.86 -2.98 -5.60
C ALA A 116 -23.24 -3.75 -4.32
N ASP A 117 -24.34 -3.36 -3.65
CA ASP A 117 -24.82 -3.95 -2.39
C ASP A 117 -23.75 -3.97 -1.27
N GLY A 118 -22.91 -2.93 -1.23
CA GLY A 118 -21.86 -2.79 -0.23
C GLY A 118 -20.59 -3.60 -0.53
N ARG A 119 -20.42 -4.13 -1.75
CA ARG A 119 -19.20 -4.84 -2.18
C ARG A 119 -18.08 -3.90 -2.58
N LEU A 120 -18.40 -2.70 -3.03
CA LEU A 120 -17.46 -1.66 -3.41
C LEU A 120 -17.66 -0.41 -2.56
N ALA A 121 -16.58 0.16 -2.06
CA ALA A 121 -16.56 1.46 -1.42
C ALA A 121 -15.68 2.45 -2.20
N LEU A 122 -16.20 3.66 -2.39
CA LEU A 122 -15.49 4.79 -2.97
C LEU A 122 -15.31 5.87 -1.91
N LEU A 123 -14.06 6.29 -1.71
CA LEU A 123 -13.71 7.48 -0.95
C LEU A 123 -13.17 8.54 -1.90
N THR A 124 -13.53 9.79 -1.66
CA THR A 124 -13.00 10.92 -2.41
C THR A 124 -12.46 12.00 -1.50
N LEU A 125 -11.34 12.62 -1.86
CA LEU A 125 -10.75 13.71 -1.10
C LEU A 125 -10.30 14.84 -2.04
N PRO A 126 -11.02 15.99 -2.03
CA PRO A 126 -10.60 17.18 -2.75
C PRO A 126 -9.34 17.79 -2.09
N LEU A 127 -8.74 18.77 -2.74
CA LEU A 127 -7.79 19.66 -2.06
C LEU A 127 -8.48 20.37 -0.89
N ASP A 128 -7.69 20.81 0.07
CA ASP A 128 -8.23 21.67 1.12
C ASP A 128 -8.75 23.01 0.55
N PRO A 129 -9.54 23.80 1.28
CA PRO A 129 -10.05 25.08 0.80
C PRO A 129 -8.95 26.09 0.41
N SER A 130 -7.71 25.92 0.87
CA SER A 130 -6.56 26.74 0.47
C SER A 130 -5.87 26.22 -0.80
N GLY A 131 -6.34 25.10 -1.37
CA GLY A 131 -5.76 24.43 -2.54
C GLY A 131 -4.54 23.57 -2.21
N LYS A 132 -4.31 23.25 -0.95
CA LYS A 132 -3.21 22.35 -0.53
C LYS A 132 -3.66 20.91 -0.50
N VAL A 133 -2.70 20.02 -0.66
CA VAL A 133 -2.90 18.58 -0.50
C VAL A 133 -3.05 18.27 0.99
N HIS A 134 -4.02 17.45 1.33
CA HIS A 134 -4.10 16.89 2.68
C HIS A 134 -2.89 15.97 2.93
N GLU A 135 -2.18 16.19 4.04
CA GLU A 135 -1.03 15.37 4.44
C GLU A 135 -1.43 14.04 5.09
N MET A 136 -2.72 13.72 5.07
CA MET A 136 -3.25 12.51 5.68
C MET A 136 -2.77 11.25 4.95
N GLU A 137 -2.27 10.28 5.69
CA GLU A 137 -2.00 8.95 5.16
C GLU A 137 -3.31 8.23 4.85
N THR A 138 -3.40 7.74 3.62
CA THR A 138 -4.64 7.21 3.06
C THR A 138 -4.89 5.75 3.43
N ASP A 139 -3.85 5.01 3.81
CA ASP A 139 -3.94 3.58 4.08
C ASP A 139 -4.81 3.26 5.30
N GLU A 140 -4.81 4.13 6.32
CA GLU A 140 -5.65 3.95 7.50
C GLU A 140 -7.15 4.05 7.16
N ALA A 141 -7.55 5.03 6.35
CA ALA A 141 -8.94 5.17 5.89
C ALA A 141 -9.37 3.95 5.06
N LEU A 142 -8.49 3.48 4.16
CA LEU A 142 -8.72 2.28 3.37
C LEU A 142 -8.89 1.04 4.25
N ASP A 143 -8.08 0.90 5.30
CA ASP A 143 -8.15 -0.23 6.22
C ASP A 143 -9.42 -0.22 7.08
N VAL A 144 -9.84 0.96 7.55
CA VAL A 144 -11.13 1.09 8.28
C VAL A 144 -12.29 0.64 7.40
N VAL A 145 -12.37 1.14 6.16
CA VAL A 145 -13.45 0.76 5.23
C VAL A 145 -13.36 -0.72 4.84
N ARG A 146 -12.16 -1.26 4.62
CA ARG A 146 -11.97 -2.70 4.35
C ARG A 146 -12.41 -3.62 5.49
N SER A 147 -12.53 -3.10 6.72
CA SER A 147 -13.04 -3.89 7.86
C SER A 147 -14.51 -4.27 7.72
N VAL A 148 -15.28 -3.58 6.88
CA VAL A 148 -16.69 -3.93 6.59
C VAL A 148 -16.76 -5.28 5.91
N GLY A 149 -17.62 -6.18 6.43
CA GLY A 149 -17.68 -7.58 6.03
C GLY A 149 -17.99 -7.82 4.56
N THR A 150 -18.90 -7.04 3.99
CA THR A 150 -19.35 -7.15 2.58
C THR A 150 -18.36 -6.60 1.58
N ILE A 151 -17.45 -5.72 2.00
CA ILE A 151 -16.51 -5.05 1.09
C ILE A 151 -15.56 -6.06 0.44
N GLU A 152 -15.48 -5.99 -0.88
CA GLU A 152 -14.50 -6.67 -1.72
C GLU A 152 -13.41 -5.72 -2.20
N VAL A 153 -13.79 -4.50 -2.59
CA VAL A 153 -12.90 -3.49 -3.16
C VAL A 153 -13.13 -2.14 -2.49
N VAL A 154 -12.03 -1.49 -2.13
CA VAL A 154 -12.04 -0.08 -1.69
C VAL A 154 -11.23 0.73 -2.68
N ILE A 155 -11.83 1.81 -3.15
CA ILE A 155 -11.25 2.80 -4.05
C ILE A 155 -11.15 4.12 -3.33
N PHE A 156 -9.98 4.75 -3.42
CA PHE A 156 -9.76 6.08 -2.92
C PHE A 156 -9.19 6.96 -4.02
N VAL A 157 -9.88 8.03 -4.36
CA VAL A 157 -9.44 9.03 -5.33
C VAL A 157 -9.23 10.35 -4.61
N ARG A 158 -8.00 10.86 -4.62
CA ARG A 158 -7.69 12.16 -4.03
C ARG A 158 -7.11 13.11 -5.06
N GLU A 159 -7.48 14.36 -4.97
CA GLU A 159 -6.85 15.42 -5.74
C GLU A 159 -5.50 15.77 -5.10
N VAL A 160 -4.43 15.80 -5.90
CA VAL A 160 -3.07 16.13 -5.44
C VAL A 160 -2.58 17.48 -5.95
N ARG A 161 -3.24 18.03 -6.95
CA ARG A 161 -3.19 19.42 -7.43
C ARG A 161 -4.38 19.65 -8.34
N PRO A 162 -4.74 20.89 -8.66
CA PRO A 162 -5.85 21.16 -9.57
C PRO A 162 -5.71 20.39 -10.88
N GLY A 163 -6.70 19.57 -11.22
CA GLY A 163 -6.73 18.75 -12.42
C GLY A 163 -5.83 17.52 -12.41
N LEU A 164 -5.32 17.10 -11.27
CA LEU A 164 -4.55 15.85 -11.12
C LEU A 164 -4.98 15.08 -9.89
N CYS A 165 -5.41 13.85 -10.09
CA CYS A 165 -5.85 12.95 -9.05
C CYS A 165 -4.92 11.75 -8.88
N LYS A 166 -4.89 11.20 -7.67
CA LYS A 166 -4.22 9.94 -7.37
C LYS A 166 -5.26 8.90 -6.96
N LEU A 167 -5.25 7.78 -7.67
CA LEU A 167 -6.01 6.58 -7.33
C LEU A 167 -5.19 5.70 -6.38
N SER A 168 -5.83 5.21 -5.33
CA SER A 168 -5.36 4.09 -4.53
C SER A 168 -6.49 3.07 -4.43
N ALA A 169 -6.21 1.82 -4.75
CA ALA A 169 -7.20 0.74 -4.71
C ALA A 169 -6.69 -0.45 -3.90
N ARG A 170 -7.59 -1.06 -3.14
CA ARG A 170 -7.32 -2.24 -2.31
C ARG A 170 -8.40 -3.28 -2.52
N SER A 171 -8.01 -4.56 -2.61
CA SER A 171 -8.92 -5.69 -2.71
C SER A 171 -8.78 -6.63 -1.54
N LYS A 172 -9.91 -7.12 -1.04
CA LYS A 172 -10.01 -8.18 -0.01
C LYS A 172 -10.11 -9.58 -0.62
N THR A 173 -10.67 -9.67 -1.82
CA THR A 173 -11.06 -10.90 -2.48
C THR A 173 -10.17 -11.23 -3.69
N SER A 174 -10.73 -11.90 -4.69
CA SER A 174 -10.06 -12.22 -5.95
C SER A 174 -10.01 -11.06 -6.94
N TYR A 175 -10.70 -9.95 -6.67
CA TYR A 175 -10.72 -8.78 -7.54
C TYR A 175 -9.30 -8.23 -7.79
N ASP A 176 -8.96 -8.01 -9.06
CA ASP A 176 -7.63 -7.54 -9.48
C ASP A 176 -7.59 -6.00 -9.59
N VAL A 177 -7.18 -5.33 -8.51
CA VAL A 177 -7.05 -3.86 -8.53
C VAL A 177 -5.87 -3.39 -9.38
N ALA A 178 -4.88 -4.25 -9.69
CA ALA A 178 -3.82 -3.89 -10.61
C ALA A 178 -4.35 -3.81 -12.05
N ALA A 179 -5.28 -4.69 -12.43
CA ALA A 179 -5.97 -4.59 -13.72
C ALA A 179 -6.75 -3.27 -13.81
N LEU A 180 -7.49 -2.91 -12.75
CA LEU A 180 -8.18 -1.62 -12.68
C LEU A 180 -7.21 -0.44 -12.85
N ALA A 181 -6.10 -0.42 -12.11
CA ALA A 181 -5.13 0.66 -12.18
C ALA A 181 -4.47 0.80 -13.56
N ARG A 182 -4.22 -0.31 -14.27
CA ARG A 182 -3.68 -0.30 -15.65
C ARG A 182 -4.57 0.43 -16.64
N ASN A 183 -5.89 0.43 -16.46
CA ASN A 183 -6.81 1.21 -17.32
C ASN A 183 -6.56 2.73 -17.24
N PHE A 184 -5.85 3.16 -16.20
CA PHE A 184 -5.51 4.56 -15.94
C PHE A 184 -3.98 4.82 -15.99
N GLY A 185 -3.22 3.94 -16.67
CA GLY A 185 -1.77 4.08 -16.81
C GLY A 185 -0.98 3.79 -15.52
N GLY A 186 -1.64 3.17 -14.54
CA GLY A 186 -1.04 2.79 -13.26
C GLY A 186 -0.63 1.33 -13.17
N GLY A 187 -0.44 0.85 -11.94
CA GLY A 187 -0.03 -0.52 -11.67
C GLY A 187 0.06 -0.82 -10.18
N GLY A 188 0.72 -1.92 -9.84
CA GLY A 188 0.90 -2.40 -8.48
C GLY A 188 0.63 -3.90 -8.36
N HIS A 189 0.34 -4.33 -7.15
CA HIS A 189 -0.02 -5.71 -6.86
C HIS A 189 -1.51 -5.96 -7.08
N ARG A 190 -1.88 -7.21 -7.31
CA ARG A 190 -3.28 -7.63 -7.50
C ARG A 190 -4.22 -7.13 -6.41
N LYS A 191 -3.74 -6.99 -5.15
CA LYS A 191 -4.53 -6.56 -4.00
C LYS A 191 -4.30 -5.11 -3.55
N ALA A 192 -3.29 -4.43 -4.12
CA ALA A 192 -2.93 -3.07 -3.78
C ALA A 192 -2.30 -2.38 -4.98
N SER A 193 -2.96 -1.39 -5.53
CA SER A 193 -2.51 -0.71 -6.74
C SER A 193 -2.87 0.77 -6.71
N GLY A 194 -2.31 1.52 -7.65
CA GLY A 194 -2.60 2.93 -7.81
C GLY A 194 -2.30 3.44 -9.21
N ALA A 195 -2.83 4.63 -9.49
CA ALA A 195 -2.59 5.35 -10.73
C ALA A 195 -2.60 6.87 -10.47
N THR A 196 -2.06 7.61 -11.43
CA THR A 196 -2.22 9.06 -11.50
C THR A 196 -3.15 9.37 -12.67
N ILE A 197 -4.18 10.19 -12.43
CA ILE A 197 -5.27 10.44 -13.38
C ILE A 197 -5.36 11.94 -13.60
N ASP A 198 -5.24 12.38 -14.84
CA ASP A 198 -5.49 13.76 -15.22
C ASP A 198 -7.00 14.02 -15.27
N GLY A 199 -7.44 15.17 -14.77
CA GLY A 199 -8.82 15.59 -14.74
C GLY A 199 -9.31 16.05 -13.37
N SER A 200 -10.57 16.48 -13.30
CA SER A 200 -11.19 16.85 -12.05
C SER A 200 -11.40 15.64 -11.13
N LEU A 201 -11.50 15.89 -9.82
CA LEU A 201 -11.80 14.81 -8.86
C LEU A 201 -13.11 14.08 -9.23
N GLN A 202 -14.11 14.83 -9.69
CA GLN A 202 -15.40 14.28 -10.09
C GLN A 202 -15.25 13.33 -11.29
N ASP A 203 -14.57 13.77 -12.37
CA ASP A 203 -14.41 12.96 -13.59
C ASP A 203 -13.56 11.73 -13.31
N ALA A 204 -12.47 11.89 -12.58
CA ALA A 204 -11.58 10.80 -12.21
C ALA A 204 -12.32 9.75 -11.36
N SER A 205 -13.05 10.18 -10.31
CA SER A 205 -13.77 9.25 -9.42
C SER A 205 -14.89 8.51 -10.15
N GLN A 206 -15.66 9.20 -11.01
CA GLN A 206 -16.72 8.56 -11.80
C GLN A 206 -16.17 7.55 -12.82
N SER A 207 -15.05 7.88 -13.48
CA SER A 207 -14.42 6.98 -14.43
C SER A 207 -13.88 5.72 -13.76
N VAL A 208 -13.23 5.87 -12.60
CA VAL A 208 -12.72 4.74 -11.82
C VAL A 208 -13.87 3.89 -11.29
N LEU A 209 -14.91 4.52 -10.74
CA LEU A 209 -16.09 3.82 -10.23
C LEU A 209 -16.76 2.97 -11.32
N ARG A 210 -16.98 3.54 -12.51
CA ARG A 210 -17.56 2.82 -13.64
C ARG A 210 -16.73 1.58 -14.00
N ALA A 211 -15.42 1.77 -14.21
CA ALA A 211 -14.53 0.66 -14.55
C ALA A 211 -14.49 -0.42 -13.46
N ALA A 212 -14.59 -0.02 -12.20
CA ALA A 212 -14.60 -0.97 -11.10
C ALA A 212 -15.90 -1.75 -10.98
N LEU A 213 -17.05 -1.14 -11.25
CA LEU A 213 -18.35 -1.80 -11.25
C LEU A 213 -18.46 -2.78 -12.42
N GLU A 214 -18.01 -2.40 -13.62
CA GLU A 214 -17.96 -3.31 -14.79
C GLU A 214 -17.15 -4.59 -14.49
N ALA A 215 -16.05 -4.45 -13.74
CA ALA A 215 -15.20 -5.59 -13.38
C ALA A 215 -15.74 -6.40 -12.18
N LEU A 216 -16.76 -5.90 -11.47
CA LEU A 216 -17.48 -6.65 -10.43
C LEU A 216 -18.70 -7.42 -10.99
N ASP A 217 -18.93 -7.38 -12.31
CA ASP A 217 -20.11 -7.99 -12.98
C ASP A 217 -21.45 -7.48 -12.40
N VAL A 218 -21.57 -6.15 -12.20
CA VAL A 218 -22.77 -5.49 -11.64
C VAL A 218 -23.37 -4.52 -12.66
#